data_c4f3e124bd5af6bdbdce9be18d5a38d7
#
_entry.id   c4f3e124bd5af6bdbdce9be18d5a38d7
#
_cell.length_a   1.000
_cell.length_b   1.000
_cell.length_c   1.000
_cell.angle_alpha   90.00
_cell.angle_beta   90.00
_cell.angle_gamma   90.00
#
_symmetry.space_group_name_H-M   'P 1'
#
loop_
_entity.id
_entity.type
_entity.pdbx_description
1 polymer ?
#
loop_
_entity_poly.entity_id
_entity_poly.type
_entity_poly.pdbx_seq_one_letter_code
_entity_poly.pdbx_strand_id
1 'polypeptide(L)'
;LQMQISALDFSNYVGVIGLGRITRGEIVTGAQVVVVSRDGEERKGKIMQVMGYKGLERSAVDRAFAGDIVCISGVDGIKISDTICAVGHPEALPALQVDEPTISMTFQVNTSPFAGLDGKFVTSRHLKERLEKELLYNVALRVEPTAHADKFKVSGRGELHLSVLIETMRREGYELAVGRPEVIFREVDGKVEEPFEDLMLDINDGHQGSTMEELGLRKATMTNMMPDGSGRTRLEFNIPTRALIGFRSEFM
;
A
#
# COMPACT_ATOMS: atom_id res chain seq x y z
N LEU A 1 5.36 -27.71 -0.23
CA LEU A 1 5.43 -26.28 0.05
C LEU A 1 4.28 -25.56 -0.64
N GLN A 2 3.61 -24.67 0.08
CA GLN A 2 2.65 -23.71 -0.42
C GLN A 2 2.70 -22.48 0.46
N MET A 3 3.03 -21.32 -0.12
CA MET A 3 3.17 -20.04 0.58
C MET A 3 2.69 -18.93 -0.35
N GLN A 4 1.76 -18.08 0.11
CA GLN A 4 1.33 -16.92 -0.67
C GLN A 4 2.09 -15.66 -0.26
N ILE A 5 2.49 -14.88 -1.25
CA ILE A 5 3.12 -13.58 -1.03
C ILE A 5 2.04 -12.56 -0.67
N SER A 6 2.08 -12.07 0.56
CA SER A 6 1.12 -11.10 1.09
C SER A 6 1.66 -9.66 1.12
N ALA A 7 2.98 -9.50 1.18
CA ALA A 7 3.64 -8.20 1.12
C ALA A 7 4.98 -8.32 0.39
N LEU A 8 5.47 -7.19 -0.11
CA LEU A 8 6.78 -7.07 -0.72
C LEU A 8 7.60 -6.04 0.04
N ASP A 9 8.91 -6.27 0.07
CA ASP A 9 9.91 -5.34 0.59
C ASP A 9 11.07 -5.28 -0.40
N PHE A 10 11.95 -4.34 -0.26
CA PHE A 10 13.08 -4.16 -1.15
C PHE A 10 14.38 -3.90 -0.37
N SER A 11 15.43 -4.59 -0.77
CA SER A 11 16.77 -4.35 -0.28
C SER A 11 17.72 -4.09 -1.45
N ASN A 12 18.61 -3.12 -1.32
CA ASN A 12 19.63 -2.85 -2.33
C ASN A 12 20.62 -4.00 -2.53
N TYR A 13 20.67 -4.96 -1.61
CA TYR A 13 21.62 -6.09 -1.63
C TYR A 13 21.00 -7.36 -2.25
N VAL A 14 19.74 -7.64 -1.92
CA VAL A 14 19.07 -8.90 -2.32
C VAL A 14 17.89 -8.69 -3.27
N GLY A 15 17.60 -7.44 -3.61
CA GLY A 15 16.49 -7.09 -4.49
C GLY A 15 15.13 -7.17 -3.79
N VAL A 16 14.13 -7.64 -4.52
CA VAL A 16 12.76 -7.81 -3.99
C VAL A 16 12.71 -8.96 -3.00
N ILE A 17 12.08 -8.71 -1.87
CA ILE A 17 11.85 -9.64 -0.77
C ILE A 17 10.35 -9.91 -0.69
N GLY A 18 9.94 -11.17 -0.84
CA GLY A 18 8.56 -11.58 -0.65
C GLY A 18 8.30 -11.99 0.79
N LEU A 19 7.27 -11.42 1.40
CA LEU A 19 6.78 -11.77 2.73
C LEU A 19 5.49 -12.57 2.61
N GLY A 20 5.38 -13.67 3.37
CA GLY A 20 4.15 -14.44 3.41
C GLY A 20 4.15 -15.49 4.53
N ARG A 21 3.00 -16.12 4.70
CA ARG A 21 2.82 -17.24 5.61
C ARG A 21 2.88 -18.54 4.84
N ILE A 22 3.62 -19.52 5.36
CA ILE A 22 3.61 -20.87 4.83
C ILE A 22 2.30 -21.54 5.23
N THR A 23 1.50 -21.92 4.23
CA THR A 23 0.21 -22.58 4.45
C THR A 23 0.39 -24.09 4.59
N ARG A 24 1.31 -24.68 3.80
CA ARG A 24 1.53 -26.11 3.76
C ARG A 24 3.00 -26.46 3.46
N GLY A 25 3.52 -27.49 4.14
CA GLY A 25 4.87 -28.02 3.94
C GLY A 25 5.95 -27.19 4.60
N GLU A 26 7.14 -27.23 4.02
CA GLU A 26 8.32 -26.52 4.50
C GLU A 26 9.02 -25.75 3.39
N ILE A 27 9.77 -24.72 3.76
CA ILE A 27 10.64 -23.95 2.88
C ILE A 27 12.09 -24.09 3.35
N VAL A 28 13.02 -24.23 2.42
CA VAL A 28 14.44 -24.41 2.71
C VAL A 28 15.25 -23.43 1.85
N THR A 29 16.27 -22.84 2.42
CA THR A 29 17.24 -22.00 1.70
C THR A 29 17.90 -22.79 0.57
N GLY A 30 17.97 -22.23 -0.62
CA GLY A 30 18.52 -22.88 -1.82
C GLY A 30 17.53 -23.75 -2.61
N ALA A 31 16.30 -23.95 -2.11
CA ALA A 31 15.31 -24.78 -2.76
C ALA A 31 14.85 -24.22 -4.11
N GLN A 32 14.62 -25.12 -5.07
CA GLN A 32 13.89 -24.79 -6.30
C GLN A 32 12.39 -24.80 -6.03
N VAL A 33 11.69 -23.85 -6.59
CA VAL A 33 10.26 -23.66 -6.42
C VAL A 33 9.58 -23.32 -7.74
N VAL A 34 8.27 -23.49 -7.77
CA VAL A 34 7.40 -22.98 -8.82
C VAL A 34 6.60 -21.82 -8.25
N VAL A 35 6.62 -20.70 -8.93
CA VAL A 35 5.80 -19.54 -8.62
C VAL A 35 4.57 -19.58 -9.51
N VAL A 36 3.41 -19.62 -8.92
CA VAL A 36 2.12 -19.53 -9.64
C VAL A 36 1.59 -18.11 -9.45
N SER A 37 1.45 -17.41 -10.58
CA SER A 37 0.93 -16.03 -10.56
C SER A 37 -0.58 -15.98 -10.30
N ARG A 38 -1.09 -14.78 -10.04
CA ARG A 38 -2.53 -14.53 -9.92
C ARG A 38 -3.33 -15.03 -11.15
N ASP A 39 -2.73 -14.95 -12.34
CA ASP A 39 -3.36 -15.31 -13.61
C ASP A 39 -3.15 -16.81 -13.97
N GLY A 40 -2.54 -17.57 -13.05
CA GLY A 40 -2.29 -19.00 -13.22
C GLY A 40 -1.02 -19.33 -14.01
N GLU A 41 -0.21 -18.36 -14.38
CA GLU A 41 1.06 -18.59 -15.05
C GLU A 41 2.09 -19.19 -14.09
N GLU A 42 2.77 -20.25 -14.54
CA GLU A 42 3.81 -20.92 -13.77
C GLU A 42 5.20 -20.48 -14.22
N ARG A 43 6.07 -20.19 -13.28
CA ARG A 43 7.48 -19.88 -13.52
C ARG A 43 8.35 -20.56 -12.49
N LYS A 44 9.53 -20.97 -12.90
CA LYS A 44 10.53 -21.57 -12.00
C LYS A 44 11.25 -20.47 -11.24
N GLY A 45 11.54 -20.71 -9.97
CA GLY A 45 12.33 -19.83 -9.12
C GLY A 45 13.27 -20.61 -8.22
N LYS A 46 14.24 -19.92 -7.64
CA LYS A 46 15.14 -20.47 -6.63
C LYS A 46 15.18 -19.53 -5.43
N ILE A 47 14.94 -20.06 -4.25
CA ILE A 47 15.03 -19.32 -3.01
C ILE A 47 16.50 -19.18 -2.64
N MET A 48 17.01 -17.95 -2.61
CA MET A 48 18.38 -17.68 -2.21
C MET A 48 18.53 -17.60 -0.70
N GLN A 49 17.54 -17.02 -0.04
CA GLN A 49 17.55 -16.83 1.41
C GLN A 49 16.14 -16.91 1.97
N VAL A 50 16.02 -17.52 3.14
CA VAL A 50 14.83 -17.50 4.00
C VAL A 50 15.15 -16.75 5.29
N MET A 51 14.29 -15.83 5.67
CA MET A 51 14.42 -15.08 6.93
C MET A 51 13.13 -15.25 7.73
N GLY A 52 13.27 -15.66 8.97
CA GLY A 52 12.19 -15.71 9.96
C GLY A 52 12.22 -14.46 10.85
N TYR A 53 11.20 -14.34 11.69
CA TYR A 53 11.11 -13.28 12.69
C TYR A 53 11.45 -13.80 14.07
N LYS A 54 12.33 -13.08 14.78
CA LYS A 54 12.66 -13.32 16.18
C LYS A 54 12.33 -12.04 16.96
N GLY A 55 11.12 -11.98 17.48
CA GLY A 55 10.54 -10.71 17.91
C GLY A 55 10.28 -9.80 16.72
N LEU A 56 10.86 -8.60 16.70
CA LEU A 56 10.76 -7.63 15.59
C LEU A 56 11.93 -7.74 14.58
N GLU A 57 12.95 -8.51 14.89
CA GLU A 57 14.13 -8.63 14.06
C GLU A 57 14.01 -9.78 13.06
N ARG A 58 14.49 -9.55 11.84
CA ARG A 58 14.60 -10.57 10.79
C ARG A 58 15.93 -11.30 10.97
N SER A 59 15.90 -12.61 11.04
CA SER A 59 17.09 -13.46 11.11
C SER A 59 17.04 -14.54 10.03
N ALA A 60 18.20 -14.83 9.42
CA ALA A 60 18.30 -15.92 8.46
C ALA A 60 18.00 -17.25 9.15
N VAL A 61 17.24 -18.08 8.47
CA VAL A 61 16.91 -19.45 8.91
C VAL A 61 17.15 -20.43 7.76
N ASP A 62 17.61 -21.63 8.06
CA ASP A 62 17.86 -22.66 7.04
C ASP A 62 16.55 -23.25 6.52
N ARG A 63 15.54 -23.35 7.39
CA ARG A 63 14.20 -23.86 7.03
C ARG A 63 13.11 -23.23 7.90
N ALA A 64 11.89 -23.23 7.37
CA ALA A 64 10.68 -22.84 8.07
C ALA A 64 9.50 -23.74 7.64
N PHE A 65 8.46 -23.79 8.47
CA PHE A 65 7.38 -24.77 8.35
C PHE A 65 6.00 -24.12 8.20
N ALA A 66 5.02 -24.93 7.87
CA ALA A 66 3.62 -24.49 7.82
C ALA A 66 3.20 -23.78 9.11
N GLY A 67 2.63 -22.58 8.97
CA GLY A 67 2.28 -21.67 10.07
C GLY A 67 3.24 -20.51 10.24
N ASP A 68 4.51 -20.67 9.86
CA ASP A 68 5.52 -19.62 9.98
C ASP A 68 5.28 -18.47 8.99
N ILE A 69 5.59 -17.26 9.45
CA ILE A 69 5.67 -16.07 8.60
C ILE A 69 7.14 -15.84 8.27
N VAL A 70 7.46 -15.82 6.99
CA VAL A 70 8.84 -15.71 6.52
C VAL A 70 8.98 -14.69 5.39
N CYS A 71 10.20 -14.17 5.26
CA CYS A 71 10.65 -13.41 4.11
C CYS A 71 11.52 -14.31 3.23
N ILE A 72 11.32 -14.25 1.93
CA ILE A 72 12.12 -14.97 0.93
C ILE A 72 12.75 -13.99 -0.05
N SER A 73 13.97 -14.28 -0.50
CA SER A 73 14.64 -13.53 -1.56
C SER A 73 15.22 -14.45 -2.63
N GLY A 74 15.58 -13.87 -3.79
CA GLY A 74 16.20 -14.58 -4.91
C GLY A 74 15.20 -15.12 -5.94
N VAL A 75 13.91 -14.90 -5.75
CA VAL A 75 12.88 -15.24 -6.73
C VAL A 75 12.56 -13.98 -7.52
N ASP A 76 12.94 -13.94 -8.80
CA ASP A 76 12.75 -12.76 -9.63
C ASP A 76 11.28 -12.49 -9.96
N GLY A 77 10.93 -11.21 -9.99
CA GLY A 77 9.64 -10.73 -10.44
C GLY A 77 8.45 -11.24 -9.62
N ILE A 78 8.64 -11.63 -8.34
CA ILE A 78 7.51 -11.97 -7.45
C ILE A 78 6.61 -10.77 -7.24
N LYS A 79 5.30 -11.08 -7.17
CA LYS A 79 4.24 -10.09 -6.95
C LYS A 79 3.39 -10.50 -5.76
N ILE A 80 2.64 -9.56 -5.22
CA ILE A 80 1.60 -9.89 -4.23
C ILE A 80 0.57 -10.80 -4.88
N SER A 81 0.07 -11.76 -4.11
CA SER A 81 -0.80 -12.86 -4.52
C SER A 81 -0.09 -14.03 -5.19
N ASP A 82 1.15 -13.90 -5.64
CA ASP A 82 1.88 -15.06 -6.16
C ASP A 82 1.94 -16.16 -5.09
N THR A 83 1.77 -17.40 -5.52
CA THR A 83 1.91 -18.57 -4.64
C THR A 83 3.21 -19.30 -4.94
N ILE A 84 4.05 -19.47 -3.95
CA ILE A 84 5.29 -20.25 -4.01
C ILE A 84 4.96 -21.71 -3.70
N CYS A 85 5.21 -22.59 -4.66
CA CYS A 85 4.87 -24.01 -4.58
C CYS A 85 6.11 -24.90 -4.66
N ALA A 86 6.00 -26.13 -4.15
CA ALA A 86 6.99 -27.16 -4.41
C ALA A 86 7.00 -27.54 -5.91
N VAL A 87 8.17 -27.88 -6.44
CA VAL A 87 8.30 -28.39 -7.79
C VAL A 87 7.44 -29.65 -7.96
N GLY A 88 6.65 -29.70 -9.03
CA GLY A 88 5.75 -30.82 -9.33
C GLY A 88 4.37 -30.76 -8.66
N HIS A 89 4.13 -29.78 -7.81
CA HIS A 89 2.82 -29.56 -7.15
C HIS A 89 2.45 -28.07 -7.19
N PRO A 90 2.24 -27.47 -8.37
CA PRO A 90 1.81 -26.10 -8.51
C PRO A 90 0.31 -25.98 -8.17
N GLU A 91 0.01 -25.40 -7.04
CA GLU A 91 -1.36 -25.17 -6.55
C GLU A 91 -1.48 -23.76 -6.01
N ALA A 92 -2.11 -22.87 -6.78
CA ALA A 92 -2.30 -21.49 -6.39
C ALA A 92 -3.29 -21.36 -5.23
N LEU A 93 -3.00 -20.46 -4.30
CA LEU A 93 -3.98 -19.99 -3.32
C LEU A 93 -4.90 -18.92 -3.96
N PRO A 94 -6.11 -18.71 -3.41
CA PRO A 94 -7.00 -17.65 -3.88
C PRO A 94 -6.29 -16.30 -3.89
N ALA A 95 -6.46 -15.54 -4.98
CA ALA A 95 -5.80 -14.27 -5.14
C ALA A 95 -6.24 -13.25 -4.07
N LEU A 96 -5.27 -12.55 -3.49
CA LEU A 96 -5.54 -11.45 -2.57
C LEU A 96 -6.12 -10.26 -3.35
N GLN A 97 -7.17 -9.67 -2.84
CA GLN A 97 -7.70 -8.43 -3.37
C GLN A 97 -6.89 -7.27 -2.80
N VAL A 98 -6.44 -6.39 -3.67
CA VAL A 98 -5.79 -5.12 -3.31
C VAL A 98 -6.72 -4.01 -3.76
N ASP A 99 -7.09 -3.13 -2.82
CA ASP A 99 -7.96 -2.00 -3.10
C ASP A 99 -7.33 -1.10 -4.14
N GLU A 100 -8.14 -0.66 -5.09
CA GLU A 100 -7.69 0.27 -6.10
C GLU A 100 -7.51 1.68 -5.52
N PRO A 101 -6.61 2.49 -6.12
CA PRO A 101 -6.44 3.87 -5.73
C PRO A 101 -7.73 4.68 -5.84
N THR A 102 -8.03 5.49 -4.82
CA THR A 102 -9.18 6.39 -4.78
C THR A 102 -8.80 7.86 -4.90
N ILE A 103 -7.55 8.21 -4.58
CA ILE A 103 -7.03 9.59 -4.61
C ILE A 103 -5.76 9.64 -5.45
N SER A 104 -5.60 10.73 -6.20
CA SER A 104 -4.37 11.06 -6.93
C SER A 104 -3.84 12.43 -6.54
N MET A 105 -2.53 12.60 -6.62
CA MET A 105 -1.83 13.87 -6.43
C MET A 105 -0.76 14.03 -7.52
N THR A 106 -0.48 15.26 -7.92
CA THR A 106 0.67 15.55 -8.78
C THR A 106 1.92 15.74 -7.93
N PHE A 107 2.96 14.93 -8.18
CA PHE A 107 4.29 15.12 -7.64
C PHE A 107 5.17 15.77 -8.70
N GLN A 108 5.86 16.84 -8.34
CA GLN A 108 6.73 17.57 -9.27
C GLN A 108 7.99 18.05 -8.58
N VAL A 109 9.00 18.36 -9.37
CA VAL A 109 10.21 19.01 -8.85
C VAL A 109 9.89 20.37 -8.25
N ASN A 110 10.61 20.72 -7.19
CA ASN A 110 10.55 22.06 -6.64
C ASN A 110 11.24 23.04 -7.60
N THR A 111 10.49 23.97 -8.16
CA THR A 111 10.98 25.00 -9.07
C THR A 111 11.14 26.38 -8.40
N SER A 112 11.01 26.43 -7.06
CA SER A 112 11.17 27.67 -6.31
C SER A 112 12.64 28.11 -6.30
N PRO A 113 12.92 29.43 -6.04
CA PRO A 113 14.28 29.91 -5.87
C PRO A 113 15.06 29.26 -4.71
N PHE A 114 14.36 28.57 -3.82
CA PHE A 114 14.92 27.90 -2.65
C PHE A 114 15.16 26.39 -2.89
N ALA A 115 14.96 25.90 -4.11
CA ALA A 115 15.19 24.50 -4.44
C ALA A 115 16.64 24.07 -4.13
N GLY A 116 16.79 22.95 -3.41
CA GLY A 116 18.09 22.40 -3.01
C GLY A 116 18.63 22.90 -1.68
N LEU A 117 17.86 23.71 -0.93
CA LEU A 117 18.27 24.13 0.42
C LEU A 117 17.97 23.04 1.48
N ASP A 118 16.87 22.34 1.34
CA ASP A 118 16.42 21.33 2.31
C ASP A 118 16.70 19.88 1.87
N GLY A 119 16.80 19.63 0.55
CA GLY A 119 16.98 18.29 -0.01
C GLY A 119 18.11 18.18 -1.02
N LYS A 120 18.71 16.98 -1.12
CA LYS A 120 19.78 16.66 -2.06
C LYS A 120 19.26 16.27 -3.44
N PHE A 121 18.05 15.68 -3.48
CA PHE A 121 17.44 15.10 -4.68
C PHE A 121 16.35 16.02 -5.21
N VAL A 122 16.73 16.91 -6.12
CA VAL A 122 15.88 18.00 -6.63
C VAL A 122 15.57 17.89 -8.12
N THR A 123 15.91 16.79 -8.78
CA THR A 123 15.71 16.63 -10.23
C THR A 123 14.56 15.68 -10.55
N SER A 124 13.94 15.86 -11.73
CA SER A 124 12.89 14.96 -12.21
C SER A 124 13.36 13.51 -12.36
N ARG A 125 14.65 13.32 -12.70
CA ARG A 125 15.26 11.99 -12.78
C ARG A 125 15.29 11.31 -11.41
N HIS A 126 15.75 11.99 -10.37
CA HIS A 126 15.75 11.44 -9.01
C HIS A 126 14.35 11.09 -8.54
N LEU A 127 13.38 12.00 -8.81
CA LEU A 127 11.99 11.78 -8.44
C LEU A 127 11.42 10.54 -9.15
N LYS A 128 11.66 10.42 -10.45
CA LYS A 128 11.21 9.27 -11.25
C LYS A 128 11.80 7.96 -10.73
N GLU A 129 13.13 7.89 -10.59
CA GLU A 129 13.83 6.69 -10.11
C GLU A 129 13.32 6.25 -8.72
N ARG A 130 13.04 7.22 -7.84
CA ARG A 130 12.48 6.93 -6.50
C ARG A 130 11.05 6.39 -6.56
N LEU A 131 10.20 6.99 -7.39
CA LEU A 131 8.82 6.52 -7.58
C LEU A 131 8.78 5.14 -8.25
N GLU A 132 9.62 4.89 -9.25
CA GLU A 132 9.75 3.57 -9.88
C GLU A 132 10.21 2.50 -8.86
N LYS A 133 11.14 2.85 -7.97
CA LYS A 133 11.55 1.97 -6.88
C LYS A 133 10.40 1.68 -5.91
N GLU A 134 9.59 2.68 -5.58
CA GLU A 134 8.41 2.48 -4.72
C GLU A 134 7.42 1.49 -5.31
N LEU A 135 7.21 1.51 -6.64
CA LEU A 135 6.31 0.59 -7.34
C LEU A 135 6.71 -0.89 -7.23
N LEU A 136 7.98 -1.19 -6.92
CA LEU A 136 8.45 -2.57 -6.78
C LEU A 136 7.80 -3.30 -5.61
N TYR A 137 7.42 -2.58 -4.55
CA TYR A 137 6.87 -3.17 -3.33
C TYR A 137 5.54 -2.55 -2.88
N ASN A 138 5.20 -1.38 -3.35
CA ASN A 138 3.95 -0.68 -3.00
C ASN A 138 2.89 -0.90 -4.09
N VAL A 139 2.21 -2.03 -4.02
CA VAL A 139 1.24 -2.45 -5.07
C VAL A 139 -0.03 -1.61 -5.13
N ALA A 140 -0.33 -0.87 -4.08
CA ALA A 140 -1.49 0.04 -4.05
C ALA A 140 -1.17 1.43 -4.61
N LEU A 141 0.09 1.66 -5.00
CA LEU A 141 0.53 2.89 -5.63
C LEU A 141 0.47 2.74 -7.15
N ARG A 142 0.02 3.78 -7.83
CA ARG A 142 0.16 3.92 -9.30
C ARG A 142 0.88 5.22 -9.59
N VAL A 143 1.81 5.17 -10.53
CA VAL A 143 2.56 6.35 -10.99
C VAL A 143 2.43 6.44 -12.49
N GLU A 144 1.90 7.54 -12.96
CA GLU A 144 1.68 7.81 -14.38
C GLU A 144 2.45 9.07 -14.78
N PRO A 145 3.17 9.05 -15.92
CA PRO A 145 3.75 10.25 -16.46
C PRO A 145 2.64 11.22 -16.89
N THR A 146 2.90 12.50 -16.79
CA THR A 146 2.01 13.53 -17.30
C THR A 146 2.54 14.08 -18.64
N ALA A 147 1.83 15.04 -19.24
CA ALA A 147 2.31 15.75 -20.43
C ALA A 147 3.61 16.55 -20.17
N HIS A 148 3.97 16.75 -18.92
CA HIS A 148 5.18 17.45 -18.48
C HIS A 148 6.17 16.45 -17.90
N ALA A 149 7.42 16.44 -18.39
CA ALA A 149 8.45 15.49 -17.97
C ALA A 149 8.92 15.62 -16.51
N ASP A 150 8.59 16.73 -15.87
CA ASP A 150 8.92 17.06 -14.47
C ASP A 150 7.78 16.76 -13.48
N LYS A 151 6.64 16.24 -13.98
CA LYS A 151 5.42 15.98 -13.20
C LYS A 151 4.95 14.54 -13.35
N PHE A 152 4.58 13.94 -12.23
CA PHE A 152 4.06 12.58 -12.15
C PHE A 152 2.71 12.61 -11.44
N LYS A 153 1.73 11.91 -12.00
CA LYS A 153 0.47 11.65 -11.31
C LYS A 153 0.65 10.42 -10.44
N VAL A 154 0.55 10.60 -9.14
CA VAL A 154 0.73 9.54 -8.14
C VAL A 154 -0.62 9.27 -7.50
N SER A 155 -1.09 8.03 -7.62
CA SER A 155 -2.40 7.59 -7.13
C SER A 155 -2.22 6.57 -6.01
N GLY A 156 -2.98 6.72 -4.93
CA GLY A 156 -2.94 5.86 -3.75
C GLY A 156 -4.31 5.60 -3.15
N ARG A 157 -4.37 4.69 -2.19
CA ARG A 157 -5.63 4.28 -1.53
C ARG A 157 -6.31 5.40 -0.73
N GLY A 158 -5.56 6.45 -0.36
CA GLY A 158 -6.11 7.53 0.45
C GLY A 158 -5.05 8.56 0.80
N GLU A 159 -5.48 9.64 1.47
CA GLU A 159 -4.62 10.76 1.87
C GLU A 159 -3.44 10.32 2.73
N LEU A 160 -3.67 9.47 3.73
CA LEU A 160 -2.62 8.98 4.61
C LEU A 160 -1.55 8.19 3.85
N HIS A 161 -1.95 7.36 2.90
CA HIS A 161 -1.01 6.56 2.10
C HIS A 161 -0.03 7.46 1.33
N LEU A 162 -0.54 8.51 0.66
CA LEU A 162 0.29 9.46 -0.07
C LEU A 162 1.11 10.36 0.87
N SER A 163 0.55 10.76 2.01
CA SER A 163 1.26 11.55 3.02
C SER A 163 2.45 10.81 3.62
N VAL A 164 2.32 9.52 3.89
CA VAL A 164 3.43 8.67 4.36
C VAL A 164 4.52 8.58 3.30
N LEU A 165 4.17 8.41 2.03
CA LEU A 165 5.14 8.39 0.94
C LEU A 165 5.89 9.73 0.85
N ILE A 166 5.19 10.85 0.87
CA ILE A 166 5.77 12.20 0.82
C ILE A 166 6.75 12.40 1.99
N GLU A 167 6.33 12.05 3.21
CA GLU A 167 7.17 12.21 4.39
C GLU A 167 8.40 11.28 4.36
N THR A 168 8.25 10.06 3.87
CA THR A 168 9.38 9.12 3.68
C THR A 168 10.38 9.69 2.69
N MET A 169 9.92 10.17 1.53
CA MET A 169 10.78 10.80 0.52
C MET A 169 11.47 12.04 1.08
N ARG A 170 10.76 12.88 1.84
CA ARG A 170 11.36 14.04 2.50
C ARG A 170 12.50 13.64 3.45
N ARG A 171 12.32 12.62 4.27
CA ARG A 171 13.36 12.09 5.18
C ARG A 171 14.56 11.49 4.45
N GLU A 172 14.33 10.94 3.26
CA GLU A 172 15.39 10.43 2.38
C GLU A 172 16.18 11.57 1.71
N GLY A 173 15.73 12.82 1.84
CA GLY A 173 16.38 14.01 1.27
C GLY A 173 15.87 14.40 -0.11
N TYR A 174 14.68 13.93 -0.50
CA TYR A 174 13.99 14.42 -1.70
C TYR A 174 13.27 15.71 -1.38
N GLU A 175 13.41 16.67 -2.29
CA GLU A 175 12.70 17.93 -2.25
C GLU A 175 11.74 17.99 -3.45
N LEU A 176 10.45 18.00 -3.15
CA LEU A 176 9.41 17.94 -4.17
C LEU A 176 8.24 18.88 -3.81
N ALA A 177 7.53 19.34 -4.82
CA ALA A 177 6.26 20.02 -4.66
C ALA A 177 5.11 19.04 -4.97
N VAL A 178 4.04 19.13 -4.20
CA VAL A 178 2.85 18.29 -4.37
C VAL A 178 1.64 19.13 -4.72
N GLY A 179 0.84 18.63 -5.66
CA GLY A 179 -0.45 19.22 -6.01
C GLY A 179 -1.53 18.92 -4.97
N ARG A 180 -2.71 19.48 -5.17
CA ARG A 180 -3.88 19.15 -4.36
C ARG A 180 -4.32 17.71 -4.62
N PRO A 181 -4.82 16.99 -3.60
CA PRO A 181 -5.42 15.70 -3.80
C PRO A 181 -6.71 15.80 -4.63
N GLU A 182 -6.85 14.89 -5.57
CA GLU A 182 -8.01 14.78 -6.45
C GLU A 182 -8.56 13.36 -6.37
N VAL A 183 -9.88 13.22 -6.30
CA VAL A 183 -10.54 11.92 -6.28
C VAL A 183 -10.55 11.32 -7.68
N ILE A 184 -10.34 10.02 -7.76
CA ILE A 184 -10.36 9.26 -9.02
C ILE A 184 -11.79 8.82 -9.29
N PHE A 185 -12.38 9.36 -10.35
CA PHE A 185 -13.67 8.92 -10.85
C PHE A 185 -13.50 7.71 -11.77
N ARG A 186 -14.52 6.87 -11.83
CA ARG A 186 -14.60 5.73 -12.75
C ARG A 186 -15.78 5.91 -13.68
N GLU A 187 -15.66 5.38 -14.88
CA GLU A 187 -16.77 5.25 -15.81
C GLU A 187 -17.20 3.78 -15.82
N VAL A 188 -18.45 3.53 -15.39
CA VAL A 188 -19.08 2.21 -15.36
C VAL A 188 -20.37 2.32 -16.15
N ASP A 189 -20.52 1.52 -17.20
CA ASP A 189 -21.69 1.52 -18.07
C ASP A 189 -22.12 2.90 -18.59
N GLY A 190 -21.11 3.75 -18.92
CA GLY A 190 -21.33 5.11 -19.43
C GLY A 190 -21.77 6.13 -18.36
N LYS A 191 -21.69 5.77 -17.08
CA LYS A 191 -21.93 6.67 -15.94
C LYS A 191 -20.65 6.93 -15.20
N VAL A 192 -20.46 8.18 -14.81
CA VAL A 192 -19.33 8.57 -13.94
C VAL A 192 -19.69 8.29 -12.49
N GLU A 193 -18.90 7.48 -11.83
CA GLU A 193 -19.04 7.11 -10.42
C GLU A 193 -17.90 7.67 -9.60
N GLU A 194 -18.20 8.13 -8.38
CA GLU A 194 -17.21 8.51 -7.37
C GLU A 194 -17.03 7.39 -6.35
N PRO A 195 -15.82 7.22 -5.78
CA PRO A 195 -15.60 6.26 -4.71
C PRO A 195 -16.22 6.73 -3.40
N PHE A 196 -16.79 5.78 -2.66
CA PHE A 196 -17.30 5.94 -1.30
C PHE A 196 -16.47 5.07 -0.35
N GLU A 197 -16.39 5.49 0.89
CA GLU A 197 -15.66 4.79 1.95
C GLU A 197 -16.58 4.54 3.15
N ASP A 198 -16.35 3.43 3.84
CA ASP A 198 -16.99 3.13 5.12
C ASP A 198 -16.09 3.71 6.22
N LEU A 199 -16.59 4.77 6.85
CA LEU A 199 -15.91 5.49 7.92
C LEU A 199 -16.41 4.97 9.26
N MET A 200 -15.48 4.53 10.11
CA MET A 200 -15.76 4.12 11.48
C MET A 200 -15.03 5.06 12.45
N LEU A 201 -15.76 5.61 13.40
CA LEU A 201 -15.23 6.52 14.42
C LEU A 201 -15.60 6.03 15.82
N ASP A 202 -14.62 5.97 16.72
CA ASP A 202 -14.82 5.76 18.14
C ASP A 202 -14.63 7.09 18.87
N ILE A 203 -15.70 7.65 19.40
CA ILE A 203 -15.72 9.00 20.00
C ILE A 203 -16.26 8.98 21.42
N ASN A 204 -15.95 10.01 22.21
CA ASN A 204 -16.64 10.25 23.48
C ASN A 204 -18.04 10.81 23.22
N ASP A 205 -19.02 10.41 24.04
CA ASP A 205 -20.42 10.80 23.88
C ASP A 205 -20.62 12.32 23.80
N GLY A 206 -19.79 13.10 24.51
CA GLY A 206 -19.84 14.56 24.47
C GLY A 206 -19.54 15.19 23.11
N HIS A 207 -18.91 14.49 22.20
CA HIS A 207 -18.56 14.94 20.84
C HIS A 207 -19.50 14.39 19.77
N GLN A 208 -20.47 13.57 20.14
CA GLN A 208 -21.37 12.91 19.19
C GLN A 208 -22.11 13.92 18.30
N GLY A 209 -22.72 14.96 18.90
CA GLY A 209 -23.48 15.95 18.16
C GLY A 209 -22.65 16.72 17.13
N SER A 210 -21.50 17.26 17.54
CA SER A 210 -20.61 18.01 16.64
C SER A 210 -20.04 17.14 15.52
N THR A 211 -19.68 15.89 15.82
CA THR A 211 -19.19 14.96 14.82
C THR A 211 -20.26 14.60 13.78
N MET A 212 -21.49 14.38 14.23
CA MET A 212 -22.62 14.07 13.33
C MET A 212 -22.97 15.28 12.45
N GLU A 213 -22.95 16.48 13.01
CA GLU A 213 -23.19 17.72 12.25
C GLU A 213 -22.13 17.93 11.16
N GLU A 214 -20.86 17.82 11.50
CA GLU A 214 -19.75 17.97 10.55
C GLU A 214 -19.81 16.93 9.42
N LEU A 215 -20.05 15.66 9.77
CA LEU A 215 -20.19 14.58 8.78
C LEU A 215 -21.44 14.75 7.92
N GLY A 216 -22.52 15.30 8.47
CA GLY A 216 -23.72 15.63 7.71
C GLY A 216 -23.46 16.71 6.66
N LEU A 217 -22.70 17.79 7.01
CA LEU A 217 -22.27 18.82 6.06
C LEU A 217 -21.39 18.23 4.95
N ARG A 218 -20.60 17.22 5.26
CA ARG A 218 -19.76 16.46 4.32
C ARG A 218 -20.50 15.38 3.52
N LYS A 219 -21.83 15.33 3.64
CA LYS A 219 -22.71 14.39 2.93
C LYS A 219 -22.48 12.91 3.29
N ALA A 220 -22.01 12.65 4.50
CA ALA A 220 -21.94 11.30 5.04
C ALA A 220 -23.36 10.79 5.39
N THR A 221 -23.58 9.52 5.14
CA THR A 221 -24.80 8.82 5.54
C THR A 221 -24.47 7.89 6.70
N MET A 222 -25.06 8.12 7.87
CA MET A 222 -24.88 7.23 9.02
C MET A 222 -25.51 5.87 8.74
N THR A 223 -24.73 4.82 8.92
CA THR A 223 -25.17 3.42 8.74
C THR A 223 -25.43 2.72 10.06
N ASN A 224 -24.66 3.08 11.11
CA ASN A 224 -24.81 2.46 12.41
C ASN A 224 -24.32 3.37 13.55
N MET A 225 -24.82 3.11 14.76
CA MET A 225 -24.39 3.79 16.00
C MET A 225 -24.46 2.80 17.15
N MET A 226 -23.35 2.56 17.83
CA MET A 226 -23.19 1.60 18.90
C MET A 226 -22.55 2.24 20.13
N PRO A 227 -23.34 2.64 21.15
CA PRO A 227 -22.79 3.06 22.44
C PRO A 227 -22.18 1.85 23.17
N ASP A 228 -21.03 2.03 23.78
CA ASP A 228 -20.34 0.97 24.54
C ASP A 228 -20.74 0.92 26.03
N GLY A 229 -21.58 1.89 26.47
CA GLY A 229 -22.02 2.01 27.86
C GLY A 229 -20.95 2.57 28.83
N SER A 230 -19.76 2.91 28.36
CA SER A 230 -18.67 3.47 29.15
C SER A 230 -18.42 4.98 28.88
N GLY A 231 -19.30 5.62 28.15
CA GLY A 231 -19.20 7.02 27.74
C GLY A 231 -18.52 7.22 26.38
N ARG A 232 -18.45 6.15 25.59
CA ARG A 232 -17.97 6.19 24.20
C ARG A 232 -19.01 5.59 23.26
N THR A 233 -19.04 6.11 22.06
CA THR A 233 -19.95 5.63 21.00
C THR A 233 -19.15 5.39 19.73
N ARG A 234 -19.38 4.24 19.10
CA ARG A 234 -18.93 3.95 17.74
C ARG A 234 -19.97 4.43 16.75
N LEU A 235 -19.53 5.26 15.81
CA LEU A 235 -20.33 5.74 14.70
C LEU A 235 -19.79 5.15 13.40
N GLU A 236 -20.68 4.69 12.54
CA GLU A 236 -20.36 4.16 11.22
C GLU A 236 -21.09 4.97 10.16
N PHE A 237 -20.37 5.39 9.13
CA PHE A 237 -20.88 6.20 8.04
C PHE A 237 -20.40 5.66 6.70
N ASN A 238 -21.23 5.82 5.68
CA ASN A 238 -20.82 5.74 4.30
C ASN A 238 -20.66 7.17 3.77
N ILE A 239 -19.46 7.51 3.24
CA ILE A 239 -19.06 8.88 2.92
C ILE A 239 -18.32 8.94 1.58
N PRO A 240 -18.56 9.96 0.72
CA PRO A 240 -17.76 10.15 -0.48
C PRO A 240 -16.28 10.40 -0.13
N THR A 241 -15.34 9.72 -0.80
CA THR A 241 -13.90 9.88 -0.55
C THR A 241 -13.44 11.34 -0.58
N ARG A 242 -14.01 12.17 -1.50
CA ARG A 242 -13.70 13.60 -1.56
C ARG A 242 -14.01 14.37 -0.27
N ALA A 243 -14.99 13.91 0.48
CA ALA A 243 -15.41 14.56 1.73
C ALA A 243 -14.50 14.21 2.92
N LEU A 244 -13.68 13.17 2.80
CA LEU A 244 -12.67 12.79 3.79
C LEU A 244 -11.37 13.61 3.65
N ILE A 245 -11.15 14.26 2.51
CA ILE A 245 -9.95 15.09 2.32
C ILE A 245 -9.93 16.21 3.37
N GLY A 246 -8.86 16.23 4.18
CA GLY A 246 -8.68 17.18 5.27
C GLY A 246 -9.49 16.90 6.55
N PHE A 247 -10.46 15.98 6.53
CA PHE A 247 -11.32 15.66 7.68
C PHE A 247 -10.51 15.25 8.92
N ARG A 248 -9.43 14.48 8.73
CA ARG A 248 -8.59 14.03 9.84
C ARG A 248 -8.07 15.20 10.69
N SER A 249 -7.64 16.28 10.06
CA SER A 249 -7.10 17.45 10.78
C SER A 249 -8.14 18.19 11.61
N GLU A 250 -9.39 18.20 11.17
CA GLU A 250 -10.51 18.79 11.91
C GLU A 250 -11.00 17.87 13.03
N PHE A 251 -11.01 16.56 12.78
CA PHE A 251 -11.43 15.57 13.76
C PHE A 251 -10.48 15.44 14.95
N MET A 252 -9.16 15.59 14.74
CA MET A 252 -8.11 15.47 15.78
C MET A 252 -8.00 16.72 16.64
#